data_f4dd5189c17b7325d9632509778961b0
#
_entry.id   f4dd5189c17b7325d9632509778961b0
#
_cell.length_a   1.000
_cell.length_b   1.000
_cell.length_c   1.000
_cell.angle_alpha   90.00
_cell.angle_beta   90.00
_cell.angle_gamma   90.00
#
_symmetry.space_group_name_H-M   'P 1'
#
loop_
_entity.id
_entity.type
_entity.pdbx_description
1 polymer ?
#
loop_
_entity_poly.entity_id
_entity_poly.type
_entity_poly.pdbx_seq_one_letter_code
_entity_poly.pdbx_strand_id
1 'polypeptide(L)'
;MTKLTTHVLDVYSGKPGKGIKVDLYHVQNNKKEKLNSVILNNDGRADKPLIEGSDFKEGQYELIFFVGDYFKKITEAPKIPFLDDVVIKFGISNAKEHYHVPLLVSPWSYSTYRGS
;
A
#
# COMPACT_ATOMS: atom_id res chain seq x y z
N MET A 1 -3.43 -5.25 20.40
CA MET A 1 -3.22 -3.90 19.87
C MET A 1 -3.57 -3.89 18.39
N THR A 2 -4.36 -2.93 17.98
CA THR A 2 -4.83 -2.84 16.59
C THR A 2 -3.93 -1.94 15.78
N LYS A 3 -3.73 -2.31 14.53
CA LYS A 3 -2.82 -1.60 13.65
C LYS A 3 -3.14 -1.90 12.18
N LEU A 4 -2.67 -1.01 11.31
CA LEU A 4 -2.76 -1.19 9.87
C LEU A 4 -1.38 -1.54 9.34
N THR A 5 -1.29 -2.63 8.61
CA THR A 5 -0.05 -3.07 7.97
C THR A 5 -0.26 -3.33 6.49
N THR A 6 0.84 -3.38 5.74
CA THR A 6 0.81 -3.67 4.31
C THR A 6 1.98 -4.57 3.92
N HIS A 7 1.86 -5.18 2.76
CA HIS A 7 2.89 -6.07 2.21
C HIS A 7 2.71 -6.08 0.70
N VAL A 8 3.78 -5.95 -0.06
CA VAL A 8 3.72 -6.00 -1.52
C VAL A 8 4.51 -7.18 -2.02
N LEU A 9 3.84 -7.99 -2.85
CA LEU A 9 4.49 -9.05 -3.61
C LEU A 9 4.55 -8.64 -5.09
N ASP A 10 5.74 -8.57 -5.63
CA ASP A 10 5.96 -8.36 -7.06
C ASP A 10 5.81 -9.72 -7.74
N VAL A 11 4.63 -9.96 -8.34
CA VAL A 11 4.34 -11.24 -8.97
C VAL A 11 5.00 -11.39 -10.34
N TYR A 12 5.51 -10.30 -10.91
CA TYR A 12 6.29 -10.35 -12.15
C TYR A 12 7.65 -11.00 -11.89
N SER A 13 8.34 -10.58 -10.84
CA SER A 13 9.66 -11.09 -10.49
C SER A 13 9.61 -12.26 -9.50
N GLY A 14 8.47 -12.47 -8.84
CA GLY A 14 8.35 -13.48 -7.77
C GLY A 14 9.07 -13.08 -6.50
N LYS A 15 9.17 -11.78 -6.21
CA LYS A 15 9.95 -11.25 -5.10
C LYS A 15 9.16 -10.22 -4.30
N PRO A 16 9.55 -9.97 -3.04
CA PRO A 16 8.95 -8.86 -2.30
C PRO A 16 9.18 -7.52 -3.00
N GLY A 17 8.23 -6.61 -2.85
CA GLY A 17 8.30 -5.28 -3.44
C GLY A 17 9.21 -4.33 -2.68
N LYS A 18 10.50 -4.66 -2.62
CA LYS A 18 11.50 -3.86 -1.92
C LYS A 18 11.66 -2.48 -2.56
N GLY A 19 11.64 -1.45 -1.74
CA GLY A 19 11.90 -0.09 -2.19
C GLY A 19 10.69 0.65 -2.75
N ILE A 20 9.53 0.03 -2.79
CA ILE A 20 8.31 0.70 -3.23
C ILE A 20 7.92 1.73 -2.18
N LYS A 21 7.63 2.95 -2.64
CA LYS A 21 7.10 3.99 -1.77
C LYS A 21 5.60 3.78 -1.60
N VAL A 22 5.10 3.93 -0.37
CA VAL A 22 3.68 3.79 -0.05
C VAL A 22 3.26 4.98 0.79
N ASP A 23 2.20 5.68 0.36
CA ASP A 23 1.61 6.79 1.10
C ASP A 23 0.25 6.37 1.63
N LEU A 24 -0.06 6.78 2.86
CA LEU A 24 -1.36 6.55 3.48
C LEU A 24 -2.06 7.88 3.73
N TYR A 25 -3.32 7.94 3.32
CA TYR A 25 -4.17 9.11 3.52
C TYR A 25 -5.45 8.73 4.29
N HIS A 26 -5.90 9.66 5.11
CA HIS A 26 -7.25 9.63 5.66
C HIS A 26 -8.14 10.47 4.73
N VAL A 27 -9.31 9.97 4.39
CA VAL A 27 -10.23 10.64 3.46
C VAL A 27 -11.50 11.02 4.21
N GLN A 28 -11.84 12.30 4.21
CA GLN A 28 -13.04 12.80 4.87
C GLN A 28 -13.57 14.01 4.11
N ASN A 29 -14.86 13.98 3.77
CA ASN A 29 -15.52 15.09 3.07
C ASN A 29 -14.80 15.49 1.79
N ASN A 30 -14.36 14.52 1.00
CA ASN A 30 -13.59 14.70 -0.25
C ASN A 30 -12.21 15.34 -0.05
N LYS A 31 -11.74 15.38 1.19
CA LYS A 31 -10.40 15.88 1.50
C LYS A 31 -9.52 14.74 1.95
N LYS A 32 -8.25 14.81 1.57
CA LYS A 32 -7.26 13.82 1.93
C LYS A 32 -6.20 14.44 2.82
N GLU A 33 -5.90 13.75 3.92
CA GLU A 33 -4.83 14.13 4.82
C GLU A 33 -3.78 13.03 4.82
N LYS A 34 -2.54 13.36 4.47
CA LYS A 34 -1.47 12.38 4.48
C LYS A 34 -1.11 12.04 5.93
N LEU A 35 -1.23 10.77 6.27
CA LEU A 35 -0.93 10.28 7.61
C LEU A 35 0.48 9.71 7.70
N ASN A 36 0.98 9.12 6.63
CA ASN A 36 2.28 8.46 6.65
C ASN A 36 2.81 8.26 5.24
N SER A 37 4.13 8.12 5.14
CA SER A 37 4.80 7.78 3.89
C SER A 37 5.98 6.89 4.25
N VAL A 38 6.06 5.71 3.63
CA VAL A 38 7.10 4.73 3.95
C VAL A 38 7.73 4.19 2.68
N ILE A 39 8.94 3.65 2.82
CA ILE A 39 9.61 2.89 1.77
C ILE A 39 9.66 1.45 2.26
N LEU A 40 9.17 0.53 1.45
CA LEU A 40 9.11 -0.87 1.84
C LEU A 40 10.52 -1.48 1.94
N ASN A 41 10.69 -2.34 2.94
CA ASN A 41 11.97 -2.97 3.24
C ASN A 41 12.23 -4.20 2.36
N ASN A 42 13.28 -4.96 2.67
CA ASN A 42 13.67 -6.14 1.92
C ASN A 42 12.58 -7.22 1.84
N ASP A 43 11.66 -7.22 2.80
CA ASP A 43 10.55 -8.17 2.84
C ASP A 43 9.30 -7.64 2.15
N GLY A 44 9.35 -6.43 1.57
CA GLY A 44 8.19 -5.80 0.96
C GLY A 44 7.19 -5.30 1.99
N ARG A 45 7.65 -5.02 3.20
CA ARG A 45 6.81 -4.55 4.31
C ARG A 45 7.34 -3.22 4.83
N ALA A 46 6.50 -2.48 5.55
CA ALA A 46 6.97 -1.32 6.30
C ALA A 46 7.63 -1.82 7.59
N ASP A 47 8.68 -1.10 8.05
CA ASP A 47 9.37 -1.48 9.29
C ASP A 47 8.47 -1.36 10.50
N LYS A 48 7.47 -0.48 10.43
CA LYS A 48 6.50 -0.24 11.51
C LYS A 48 5.10 -0.25 10.91
N PRO A 49 4.06 -0.48 11.72
CA PRO A 49 2.68 -0.32 11.23
C PRO A 49 2.47 1.06 10.64
N LEU A 50 1.61 1.16 9.64
CA LEU A 50 1.29 2.44 8.99
C LEU A 50 0.53 3.37 9.93
N ILE A 51 -0.40 2.81 10.72
CA ILE A 51 -1.02 3.48 11.85
C ILE A 51 -1.27 2.44 12.93
N GLU A 52 -1.26 2.89 14.19
CA GLU A 52 -1.48 2.02 15.34
C GLU A 52 -1.93 2.83 16.56
N GLY A 53 -2.42 2.13 17.56
CA GLY A 53 -2.81 2.76 18.80
C GLY A 53 -3.97 3.72 18.65
N SER A 54 -3.89 4.87 19.30
CA SER A 54 -4.97 5.86 19.30
C SER A 54 -5.20 6.50 17.94
N ASP A 55 -4.24 6.41 17.02
CA ASP A 55 -4.40 6.94 15.66
C ASP A 55 -5.15 5.98 14.74
N PHE A 56 -5.33 4.74 15.17
CA PHE A 56 -6.05 3.72 14.41
C PHE A 56 -7.55 3.88 14.66
N LYS A 57 -8.24 4.52 13.73
CA LYS A 57 -9.64 4.92 13.90
C LYS A 57 -10.50 4.41 12.74
N GLU A 58 -11.79 4.26 13.01
CA GLU A 58 -12.77 3.99 11.95
C GLU A 58 -12.78 5.13 10.95
N GLY A 59 -12.99 4.81 9.69
CA GLY A 59 -13.06 5.82 8.66
C GLY A 59 -12.65 5.28 7.30
N GLN A 60 -12.57 6.20 6.33
CA GLN A 60 -12.15 5.91 4.97
C GLN A 60 -10.69 6.30 4.80
N TYR A 61 -9.96 5.45 4.09
CA TYR A 61 -8.52 5.61 3.90
C TYR A 61 -8.14 5.31 2.46
N GLU A 62 -6.95 5.75 2.09
CA GLU A 62 -6.40 5.51 0.76
C GLU A 62 -4.92 5.17 0.89
N LEU A 63 -4.52 4.05 0.28
CA LEU A 63 -3.11 3.70 0.13
C LEU A 63 -2.71 3.94 -1.32
N ILE A 64 -1.58 4.59 -1.52
CA ILE A 64 -1.01 4.79 -2.85
C ILE A 64 0.33 4.07 -2.89
N PHE A 65 0.44 3.10 -3.80
CA PHE A 65 1.65 2.31 -4.02
C PHE A 65 2.30 2.79 -5.31
N PHE A 66 3.51 3.33 -5.22
CA PHE A 66 4.21 3.90 -6.37
C PHE A 66 4.92 2.78 -7.15
N VAL A 67 4.14 1.89 -7.74
CA VAL A 67 4.67 0.71 -8.43
C VAL A 67 5.26 1.01 -9.79
N GLY A 68 4.81 2.08 -10.46
CA GLY A 68 5.37 2.48 -11.73
C GLY A 68 6.87 2.78 -11.62
N ASP A 69 7.25 3.54 -10.60
CA ASP A 69 8.65 3.87 -10.35
C ASP A 69 9.48 2.61 -10.05
N TYR A 70 8.90 1.68 -9.32
CA TYR A 70 9.54 0.41 -8.99
C TYR A 70 9.83 -0.42 -10.24
N PHE A 71 8.81 -0.62 -11.09
CA PHE A 71 8.96 -1.46 -12.28
C PHE A 71 9.86 -0.84 -13.35
N LYS A 72 9.95 0.48 -13.42
CA LYS A 72 10.88 1.15 -14.35
C LYS A 72 12.33 0.75 -14.09
N LYS A 73 12.66 0.38 -12.87
CA LYS A 73 14.03 0.03 -12.49
C LYS A 73 14.38 -1.43 -12.76
N ILE A 74 13.39 -2.30 -12.95
CA ILE A 74 13.61 -3.74 -13.04
C ILE A 74 13.10 -4.35 -14.34
N THR A 75 12.38 -3.59 -15.17
CA THR A 75 11.86 -4.08 -16.44
C THR A 75 12.14 -3.06 -17.55
N GLU A 76 12.09 -3.52 -18.80
CA GLU A 76 12.09 -2.62 -19.95
C GLU A 76 10.65 -2.16 -20.19
N ALA A 77 10.13 -1.38 -19.24
CA ALA A 77 8.77 -0.88 -19.33
C ALA A 77 8.67 0.20 -20.43
N PRO A 78 7.51 0.35 -21.05
CA PRO A 78 7.25 1.49 -21.94
C PRO A 78 7.47 2.79 -21.17
N LYS A 79 7.78 3.85 -21.90
CA LYS A 79 7.96 5.18 -21.30
C LYS A 79 6.73 5.60 -20.49
N ILE A 80 5.53 5.24 -20.98
CA ILE A 80 4.28 5.43 -20.26
C ILE A 80 3.81 4.05 -19.80
N PRO A 81 3.95 3.71 -18.50
CA PRO A 81 3.56 2.39 -18.02
C PRO A 81 2.04 2.22 -18.01
N PHE A 82 1.58 0.98 -18.14
CA PHE A 82 0.16 0.69 -18.02
C PHE A 82 -0.33 0.96 -16.59
N LEU A 83 0.34 0.36 -15.59
CA LEU A 83 0.08 0.69 -14.19
C LEU A 83 1.16 1.63 -13.70
N ASP A 84 0.76 2.80 -13.25
CA ASP A 84 1.64 3.77 -12.63
C ASP A 84 1.49 3.67 -11.11
N ASP A 85 0.67 4.51 -10.50
CA ASP A 85 0.37 4.39 -9.08
C ASP A 85 -0.84 3.49 -8.90
N VAL A 86 -0.76 2.55 -7.96
CA VAL A 86 -1.93 1.75 -7.57
C VAL A 86 -2.55 2.37 -6.34
N VAL A 87 -3.82 2.72 -6.44
CA VAL A 87 -4.57 3.38 -5.37
C VAL A 87 -5.61 2.40 -4.83
N ILE A 88 -5.51 2.11 -3.53
CA ILE A 88 -6.48 1.25 -2.84
C ILE A 88 -7.27 2.13 -1.88
N LYS A 89 -8.58 2.27 -2.15
CA LYS A 89 -9.50 2.95 -1.24
C LYS A 89 -10.16 1.90 -0.38
N PHE A 90 -10.08 2.06 0.92
CA PHE A 90 -10.61 1.06 1.84
C PHE A 90 -11.16 1.73 3.09
N GLY A 91 -11.95 0.97 3.85
CA GLY A 91 -12.54 1.47 5.08
C GLY A 91 -12.11 0.63 6.26
N ILE A 92 -11.90 1.29 7.39
CA ILE A 92 -11.77 0.63 8.68
C ILE A 92 -13.12 0.78 9.38
N SER A 93 -13.87 -0.31 9.47
CA SER A 93 -15.21 -0.28 10.08
C SER A 93 -15.19 -0.67 11.55
N ASN A 94 -14.12 -1.27 12.02
CA ASN A 94 -13.99 -1.68 13.40
C ASN A 94 -12.56 -1.43 13.88
N ALA A 95 -12.37 -0.37 14.66
CA ALA A 95 -11.06 0.01 15.17
C ALA A 95 -10.51 -0.95 16.22
N LYS A 96 -11.27 -1.98 16.58
CA LYS A 96 -10.82 -3.00 17.53
C LYS A 96 -10.22 -4.21 16.83
N GLU A 97 -10.23 -4.22 15.48
CA GLU A 97 -9.66 -5.30 14.69
C GLU A 97 -8.40 -4.84 14.00
N HIS A 98 -7.48 -5.76 13.81
CA HIS A 98 -6.27 -5.53 13.04
C HIS A 98 -6.61 -5.59 11.54
N TYR A 99 -6.03 -4.68 10.74
CA TYR A 99 -6.21 -4.64 9.29
C TYR A 99 -4.87 -4.81 8.58
N HIS A 100 -4.85 -5.69 7.61
CA HIS A 100 -3.69 -5.90 6.74
C HIS A 100 -4.16 -5.76 5.30
N VAL A 101 -3.53 -4.87 4.54
CA VAL A 101 -3.90 -4.58 3.15
C VAL A 101 -2.72 -4.95 2.27
N PRO A 102 -2.65 -6.18 1.76
CA PRO A 102 -1.55 -6.60 0.89
C PRO A 102 -1.83 -6.22 -0.56
N LEU A 103 -0.78 -6.08 -1.35
CA LEU A 103 -0.86 -5.84 -2.78
C LEU A 103 -0.04 -6.89 -3.51
N LEU A 104 -0.67 -7.56 -4.48
CA LEU A 104 0.00 -8.45 -5.42
C LEU A 104 -0.01 -7.73 -6.76
N VAL A 105 1.16 -7.43 -7.32
CA VAL A 105 1.22 -6.51 -8.46
C VAL A 105 2.23 -6.94 -9.51
N SER A 106 1.87 -6.71 -10.77
CA SER A 106 2.75 -6.82 -11.92
C SER A 106 2.65 -5.49 -12.69
N PRO A 107 3.45 -5.29 -13.75
CA PRO A 107 3.27 -4.08 -14.55
C PRO A 107 1.90 -3.96 -15.21
N TRP A 108 1.11 -5.04 -15.26
CA TRP A 108 -0.13 -5.09 -16.03
C TRP A 108 -1.38 -5.35 -15.21
N SER A 109 -1.24 -5.79 -13.94
CA SER A 109 -2.39 -6.15 -13.12
C SER A 109 -2.05 -6.10 -11.63
N TYR A 110 -3.08 -6.01 -10.81
CA TYR A 110 -2.90 -6.11 -9.36
C TYR A 110 -4.14 -6.70 -8.70
N SER A 111 -3.94 -7.19 -7.49
CA SER A 111 -5.05 -7.61 -6.64
C SER A 111 -4.74 -7.25 -5.19
N THR A 112 -5.78 -7.15 -4.40
CA THR A 112 -5.69 -6.86 -2.98
C THR A 112 -6.80 -7.61 -2.26
N TYR A 113 -6.64 -7.76 -0.95
CA TYR A 113 -7.68 -8.34 -0.10
C TYR A 113 -7.48 -7.83 1.33
N ARG A 114 -8.48 -8.02 2.16
CA ARG A 114 -8.32 -7.70 3.57
C ARG A 114 -7.71 -8.90 4.28
N GLY A 115 -6.46 -8.76 4.71
CA GLY A 115 -5.79 -9.74 5.54
C GLY A 115 -6.11 -9.50 7.02
N SER A 116 -5.70 -10.39 7.83
CA SER A 116 -5.90 -10.29 9.28
C SER A 116 -4.62 -9.99 10.03
#